data_c7d46175430400ef1f253fdcdf6a268e
#
_entry.id   c7d46175430400ef1f253fdcdf6a268e
#
_cell.length_a   1.000
_cell.length_b   1.000
_cell.length_c   1.000
_cell.angle_alpha   90.00
_cell.angle_beta   90.00
_cell.angle_gamma   90.00
#
_symmetry.space_group_name_H-M   'P 1'
#
loop_
_entity.id
_entity.type
_entity.pdbx_description
1 polymer ?
#
loop_
_entity_poly.entity_id
_entity_poly.type
_entity_poly.pdbx_seq_one_letter_code
_entity_poly.pdbx_strand_id
1 'polypeptide(L)'
;MNSNRLARGIALLALFFPLAVWAQAGGLPALTSAPAPGGGQTYTLSIQTLLTITALTFIPAVLLMMTSFTRIVIVLSLLRHALGTQTSPPNQVIVGLSLFLTFFVMSPVLDKVYTDAYLPLAESRISFTEAVDRGAVPLRAFMLKQTREADIGLFAKLANAPKLESANDVPMRILIPAFVTSELKTAFQIGFIIFIPFLIIDMVVASVLMSMGMMMMSPVMVSLPFKLMLFVLVNGWSLVMGSLAASFYH
;
A
#
# COMPACT_ATOMS: atom_id res chain seq x y z
N MET A 1 -25.42 0.77 11.64
CA MET A 1 -24.19 1.00 10.83
C MET A 1 -24.27 2.46 10.40
N ASN A 2 -23.51 3.36 11.11
CA ASN A 2 -23.72 4.82 11.02
C ASN A 2 -23.34 5.39 9.66
N SER A 3 -24.30 6.03 8.98
CA SER A 3 -24.12 6.78 7.72
C SER A 3 -22.96 7.80 7.76
N ASN A 4 -22.64 8.30 8.95
CA ASN A 4 -21.52 9.23 9.19
C ASN A 4 -20.12 8.60 8.97
N ARG A 5 -19.96 7.29 9.06
CA ARG A 5 -18.66 6.62 8.80
C ARG A 5 -18.41 6.44 7.31
N LEU A 6 -19.45 6.15 6.53
CA LEU A 6 -19.36 6.10 5.07
C LEU A 6 -19.09 7.48 4.47
N ALA A 7 -19.77 8.52 4.98
CA ALA A 7 -19.53 9.90 4.55
C ALA A 7 -18.10 10.37 4.85
N ARG A 8 -17.53 9.98 5.99
CA ARG A 8 -16.14 10.27 6.36
C ARG A 8 -15.12 9.53 5.47
N GLY A 9 -15.40 8.28 5.12
CA GLY A 9 -14.57 7.52 4.16
C GLY A 9 -14.56 8.14 2.76
N ILE A 10 -15.72 8.64 2.30
CA ILE A 10 -15.85 9.32 1.01
C ILE A 10 -15.15 10.70 1.06
N ALA A 11 -15.23 11.42 2.17
CA ALA A 11 -14.52 12.69 2.37
C ALA A 11 -13.00 12.52 2.38
N LEU A 12 -12.50 11.39 2.91
CA LEU A 12 -11.07 11.05 2.87
C LEU A 12 -10.62 10.62 1.47
N LEU A 13 -11.48 9.97 0.69
CA LEU A 13 -11.24 9.71 -0.74
C LEU A 13 -11.21 11.00 -1.57
N ALA A 14 -11.98 12.01 -1.19
CA ALA A 14 -11.96 13.34 -1.81
C ALA A 14 -10.67 14.11 -1.51
N LEU A 15 -9.92 13.75 -0.47
CA LEU A 15 -8.57 14.29 -0.19
C LEU A 15 -7.51 13.82 -1.21
N PHE A 16 -7.77 12.72 -1.93
CA PHE A 16 -6.94 12.27 -3.05
C PHE A 16 -7.36 12.88 -4.39
N PHE A 17 -8.48 13.64 -4.44
CA PHE A 17 -8.95 14.37 -5.62
C PHE A 17 -8.64 15.88 -5.45
N PRO A 18 -8.35 16.61 -6.49
CA PRO A 18 -7.09 17.30 -6.77
C PRO A 18 -6.82 18.47 -5.83
N LEU A 19 -5.61 18.56 -5.31
CA LEU A 19 -4.93 19.75 -4.77
C LEU A 19 -4.88 20.95 -5.76
N ALA A 20 -5.68 20.93 -6.80
CA ALA A 20 -5.74 21.97 -7.84
C ALA A 20 -6.44 23.27 -7.40
N VAL A 21 -7.10 23.29 -6.22
CA VAL A 21 -7.91 24.47 -5.80
C VAL A 21 -7.15 25.43 -4.88
N TRP A 22 -5.98 25.07 -4.36
CA TRP A 22 -5.22 25.90 -3.40
C TRP A 22 -4.06 26.69 -4.02
N ALA A 23 -4.05 26.88 -5.36
CA ALA A 23 -3.01 27.62 -6.08
C ALA A 23 -3.20 29.15 -6.09
N GLN A 24 -3.89 29.74 -5.09
CA GLN A 24 -4.13 31.20 -5.04
C GLN A 24 -3.36 31.95 -3.94
N ALA A 25 -2.28 31.41 -3.39
CA ALA A 25 -1.40 32.19 -2.52
C ALA A 25 0.06 32.03 -2.98
N GLY A 26 0.55 32.96 -3.80
CA GLY A 26 1.92 33.02 -4.26
C GLY A 26 2.20 32.04 -5.41
N GLY A 27 1.59 32.29 -6.58
CA GLY A 27 1.74 31.41 -7.74
C GLY A 27 3.22 31.22 -8.12
N LEU A 28 3.68 29.97 -8.01
CA LEU A 28 4.90 29.57 -8.69
C LEU A 28 4.66 29.85 -10.19
N PRO A 29 5.51 30.64 -10.86
CA PRO A 29 5.35 30.89 -12.29
C PRO A 29 5.51 29.57 -13.04
N ALA A 30 4.39 28.93 -13.37
CA ALA A 30 4.36 27.63 -14.04
C ALA A 30 5.02 27.71 -15.43
N LEU A 31 4.93 28.88 -16.05
CA LEU A 31 5.50 29.18 -17.35
C LEU A 31 6.14 30.58 -17.30
N THR A 32 7.42 30.67 -17.60
CA THR A 32 8.06 31.94 -17.95
C THR A 32 8.05 32.09 -19.46
N SER A 33 7.38 33.12 -19.96
CA SER A 33 7.45 33.47 -21.38
C SER A 33 8.62 34.43 -21.61
N ALA A 34 9.53 34.08 -22.49
CA ALA A 34 10.58 34.99 -22.99
C ALA A 34 10.35 35.27 -24.47
N PRO A 35 10.56 36.52 -24.93
CA PRO A 35 10.48 36.83 -26.38
C PRO A 35 11.55 36.04 -27.12
N ALA A 36 11.15 35.29 -28.15
CA ALA A 36 12.09 34.61 -29.05
C ALA A 36 12.65 35.56 -30.08
N PRO A 37 13.93 35.45 -30.49
CA PRO A 37 14.46 36.16 -31.59
C PRO A 37 13.77 35.68 -32.90
N GLY A 38 12.75 36.40 -33.35
CA GLY A 38 11.93 36.04 -34.51
C GLY A 38 10.43 36.29 -34.34
N GLY A 39 10.00 36.94 -33.20
CA GLY A 39 8.61 37.38 -33.01
C GLY A 39 7.66 36.36 -32.41
N GLY A 40 8.17 35.25 -31.85
CA GLY A 40 7.39 34.27 -31.10
C GLY A 40 7.66 34.36 -29.58
N GLN A 41 6.82 33.72 -28.75
CA GLN A 41 7.05 33.52 -27.32
C GLN A 41 7.55 32.10 -27.06
N THR A 42 8.71 31.98 -26.40
CA THR A 42 9.21 30.71 -25.94
C THR A 42 8.69 30.50 -24.50
N TYR A 43 7.98 29.41 -24.28
CA TYR A 43 7.51 28.99 -22.95
C TYR A 43 8.51 28.03 -22.32
N THR A 44 9.14 28.43 -21.22
CA THR A 44 10.03 27.55 -20.46
C THR A 44 9.37 27.20 -19.15
N LEU A 45 9.30 25.90 -18.85
CA LEU A 45 8.90 25.41 -17.53
C LEU A 45 10.02 25.72 -16.53
N SER A 46 9.67 26.36 -15.42
CA SER A 46 10.60 26.55 -14.31
C SER A 46 11.05 25.17 -13.76
N ILE A 47 12.35 25.01 -13.49
CA ILE A 47 12.91 23.82 -12.83
C ILE A 47 12.17 23.55 -11.51
N GLN A 48 11.79 24.60 -10.79
CA GLN A 48 11.03 24.51 -9.55
C GLN A 48 9.65 23.90 -9.76
N THR A 49 8.94 24.28 -10.83
CA THR A 49 7.65 23.70 -11.21
C THR A 49 7.79 22.24 -11.60
N LEU A 50 8.83 21.89 -12.37
CA LEU A 50 9.11 20.52 -12.76
C LEU A 50 9.39 19.64 -11.53
N LEU A 51 10.22 20.10 -10.59
CA LEU A 51 10.50 19.41 -9.34
C LEU A 51 9.24 19.24 -8.48
N THR A 52 8.39 20.28 -8.40
CA THR A 52 7.15 20.23 -7.62
C THR A 52 6.17 19.21 -8.20
N ILE A 53 5.97 19.21 -9.53
CA ILE A 53 5.09 18.23 -10.20
C ILE A 53 5.63 16.81 -10.01
N THR A 54 6.95 16.63 -10.18
CA THR A 54 7.59 15.34 -9.97
C THR A 54 7.39 14.86 -8.53
N ALA A 55 7.68 15.71 -7.54
CA ALA A 55 7.46 15.37 -6.13
C ALA A 55 6.00 15.01 -5.84
N LEU A 56 5.04 15.78 -6.37
CA LEU A 56 3.60 15.56 -6.20
C LEU A 56 3.15 14.21 -6.78
N THR A 57 3.79 13.74 -7.85
CA THR A 57 3.49 12.44 -8.46
C THR A 57 3.94 11.27 -7.58
N PHE A 58 5.02 11.42 -6.80
CA PHE A 58 5.53 10.35 -5.93
C PHE A 58 4.84 10.28 -4.56
N ILE A 59 4.30 11.39 -4.04
CA ILE A 59 3.67 11.46 -2.72
C ILE A 59 2.60 10.36 -2.51
N PRO A 60 1.63 10.14 -3.42
CA PRO A 60 0.60 9.11 -3.24
C PRO A 60 1.18 7.70 -3.12
N ALA A 61 2.20 7.39 -3.91
CA ALA A 61 2.85 6.07 -3.85
C ALA A 61 3.56 5.85 -2.51
N VAL A 62 4.29 6.85 -2.01
CA VAL A 62 4.97 6.79 -0.70
C VAL A 62 3.94 6.64 0.42
N LEU A 63 2.83 7.40 0.38
CA LEU A 63 1.78 7.30 1.39
C LEU A 63 1.13 5.91 1.40
N LEU A 64 0.84 5.31 0.23
CA LEU A 64 0.33 3.95 0.16
C LEU A 64 1.32 2.93 0.74
N MET A 65 2.63 3.11 0.50
CA MET A 65 3.66 2.25 1.06
C MET A 65 3.79 2.35 2.59
N MET A 66 3.33 3.45 3.20
CA MET A 66 3.29 3.65 4.66
C MET A 66 2.04 3.06 5.33
N THR A 67 1.18 2.39 4.57
CA THR A 67 -0.06 1.78 5.05
C THR A 67 -0.03 0.26 4.94
N SER A 68 -1.12 -0.40 5.30
CA SER A 68 -1.32 -1.85 5.13
C SER A 68 -1.39 -2.31 3.66
N PHE A 69 -1.46 -1.39 2.70
CA PHE A 69 -1.65 -1.67 1.27
C PHE A 69 -0.61 -2.66 0.71
N THR A 70 0.66 -2.46 1.05
CA THR A 70 1.77 -3.28 0.53
C THR A 70 1.59 -4.77 0.85
N ARG A 71 1.29 -5.11 2.10
CA ARG A 71 1.06 -6.51 2.52
C ARG A 71 -0.15 -7.09 1.81
N ILE A 72 -1.26 -6.34 1.79
CA ILE A 72 -2.53 -6.81 1.24
C ILE A 72 -2.41 -7.10 -0.25
N VAL A 73 -1.88 -6.16 -1.05
CA VAL A 73 -1.79 -6.33 -2.51
C VAL A 73 -0.88 -7.49 -2.90
N ILE A 74 0.22 -7.69 -2.15
CA ILE A 74 1.14 -8.79 -2.42
C ILE A 74 0.48 -10.13 -2.09
N VAL A 75 -0.15 -10.26 -0.92
CA VAL A 75 -0.81 -11.52 -0.53
C VAL A 75 -1.93 -11.88 -1.50
N LEU A 76 -2.77 -10.91 -1.91
CA LEU A 76 -3.83 -11.16 -2.90
C LEU A 76 -3.26 -11.55 -4.27
N SER A 77 -2.14 -10.94 -4.67
CA SER A 77 -1.43 -11.32 -5.90
C SER A 77 -0.86 -12.74 -5.80
N LEU A 78 -0.27 -13.11 -4.67
CA LEU A 78 0.22 -14.47 -4.42
C LEU A 78 -0.91 -15.49 -4.37
N LEU A 79 -2.06 -15.17 -3.77
CA LEU A 79 -3.25 -16.01 -3.79
C LEU A 79 -3.69 -16.33 -5.23
N ARG A 80 -3.75 -15.32 -6.11
CA ARG A 80 -4.07 -15.51 -7.53
C ARG A 80 -3.12 -16.49 -8.20
N HIS A 81 -1.82 -16.36 -7.95
CA HIS A 81 -0.81 -17.28 -8.47
C HIS A 81 -0.97 -18.70 -7.90
N ALA A 82 -1.27 -18.83 -6.59
CA ALA A 82 -1.47 -20.13 -5.94
C ALA A 82 -2.66 -20.90 -6.53
N LEU A 83 -3.75 -20.18 -6.84
CA LEU A 83 -4.93 -20.74 -7.52
C LEU A 83 -4.63 -21.22 -8.95
N GLY A 84 -3.51 -20.79 -9.55
CA GLY A 84 -3.17 -21.12 -10.93
C GLY A 84 -3.89 -20.25 -11.98
N THR A 85 -4.64 -19.24 -11.55
CA THR A 85 -5.34 -18.32 -12.43
C THR A 85 -4.41 -17.16 -12.80
N GLN A 86 -3.94 -17.11 -14.05
CA GLN A 86 -2.97 -16.08 -14.47
C GLN A 86 -3.58 -14.68 -14.64
N THR A 87 -4.87 -14.61 -15.02
CA THR A 87 -5.54 -13.37 -15.41
C THR A 87 -6.77 -13.02 -14.57
N SER A 88 -7.27 -13.95 -13.75
CA SER A 88 -8.49 -13.77 -12.95
C SER A 88 -8.19 -13.95 -11.45
N PRO A 89 -8.60 -13.00 -10.58
CA PRO A 89 -9.20 -11.69 -10.89
C PRO A 89 -8.21 -10.73 -11.59
N PRO A 90 -8.70 -9.78 -12.43
CA PRO A 90 -7.85 -8.77 -13.06
C PRO A 90 -7.10 -7.90 -12.06
N ASN A 91 -5.96 -7.31 -12.46
CA ASN A 91 -5.15 -6.47 -11.59
C ASN A 91 -5.94 -5.32 -10.94
N GLN A 92 -6.86 -4.69 -11.70
CA GLN A 92 -7.70 -3.60 -11.18
C GLN A 92 -8.57 -4.07 -10.01
N VAL A 93 -9.10 -5.30 -10.06
CA VAL A 93 -9.92 -5.87 -8.98
C VAL A 93 -9.05 -6.14 -7.74
N ILE A 94 -7.83 -6.69 -7.92
CA ILE A 94 -6.89 -6.90 -6.82
C ILE A 94 -6.50 -5.59 -6.18
N VAL A 95 -6.14 -4.58 -6.96
CA VAL A 95 -5.77 -3.25 -6.46
C VAL A 95 -6.95 -2.59 -5.75
N GLY A 96 -8.15 -2.61 -6.36
CA GLY A 96 -9.36 -2.07 -5.76
C GLY A 96 -9.70 -2.73 -4.42
N LEU A 97 -9.68 -4.07 -4.37
CA LEU A 97 -9.93 -4.82 -3.14
C LEU A 97 -8.88 -4.55 -2.07
N SER A 98 -7.60 -4.43 -2.49
CA SER A 98 -6.51 -4.06 -1.58
C SER A 98 -6.71 -2.65 -0.99
N LEU A 99 -7.16 -1.69 -1.78
CA LEU A 99 -7.47 -0.34 -1.29
C LEU A 99 -8.64 -0.35 -0.30
N PHE A 100 -9.74 -1.05 -0.61
CA PHE A 100 -10.88 -1.15 0.31
C PHE A 100 -10.48 -1.77 1.64
N LEU A 101 -9.71 -2.88 1.61
CA LEU A 101 -9.25 -3.52 2.83
C LEU A 101 -8.24 -2.65 3.58
N THR A 102 -7.38 -1.91 2.86
CA THR A 102 -6.47 -0.93 3.45
C THR A 102 -7.23 0.16 4.21
N PHE A 103 -8.25 0.77 3.61
CA PHE A 103 -9.07 1.77 4.28
C PHE A 103 -9.78 1.20 5.51
N PHE A 104 -10.24 -0.04 5.44
CA PHE A 104 -10.85 -0.71 6.58
C PHE A 104 -9.85 -0.90 7.73
N VAL A 105 -8.67 -1.45 7.46
CA VAL A 105 -7.61 -1.69 8.44
C VAL A 105 -7.05 -0.38 9.02
N MET A 106 -6.86 0.62 8.15
CA MET A 106 -6.30 1.92 8.53
C MET A 106 -7.32 2.89 9.13
N SER A 107 -8.60 2.53 9.17
CA SER A 107 -9.66 3.41 9.71
C SER A 107 -9.30 4.04 11.07
N PRO A 108 -8.81 3.31 12.10
CA PRO A 108 -8.47 3.93 13.38
C PRO A 108 -7.28 4.91 13.31
N VAL A 109 -6.35 4.70 12.36
CA VAL A 109 -5.22 5.60 12.13
C VAL A 109 -5.69 6.85 11.39
N LEU A 110 -6.53 6.66 10.36
CA LEU A 110 -7.09 7.76 9.57
C LEU A 110 -8.03 8.64 10.40
N ASP A 111 -8.83 8.06 11.30
CA ASP A 111 -9.67 8.81 12.22
C ASP A 111 -8.82 9.74 13.12
N LYS A 112 -7.65 9.26 13.60
CA LYS A 112 -6.72 10.10 14.37
C LYS A 112 -6.10 11.21 13.52
N VAL A 113 -5.66 10.90 12.29
CA VAL A 113 -5.14 11.92 11.37
C VAL A 113 -6.20 12.99 11.11
N TYR A 114 -7.45 12.57 10.94
CA TYR A 114 -8.56 13.51 10.71
C TYR A 114 -8.81 14.43 11.91
N THR A 115 -8.87 13.86 13.13
CA THR A 115 -9.17 14.63 14.35
C THR A 115 -8.01 15.50 14.82
N ASP A 116 -6.78 15.01 14.74
CA ASP A 116 -5.62 15.65 15.36
C ASP A 116 -4.89 16.60 14.40
N ALA A 117 -5.05 16.41 13.08
CA ALA A 117 -4.36 17.21 12.07
C ALA A 117 -5.31 17.94 11.12
N TYR A 118 -6.20 17.20 10.42
CA TYR A 118 -7.04 17.80 9.39
C TYR A 118 -8.07 18.77 9.95
N LEU A 119 -8.80 18.39 10.99
CA LEU A 119 -9.86 19.22 11.56
C LEU A 119 -9.32 20.54 12.12
N PRO A 120 -8.24 20.57 12.94
CA PRO A 120 -7.63 21.81 13.41
C PRO A 120 -7.08 22.70 12.28
N LEU A 121 -6.54 22.07 11.20
CA LEU A 121 -6.09 22.81 10.03
C LEU A 121 -7.26 23.47 9.28
N ALA A 122 -8.35 22.73 9.04
CA ALA A 122 -9.55 23.24 8.39
C ALA A 122 -10.19 24.39 9.16
N GLU A 123 -10.10 24.38 10.50
CA GLU A 123 -10.56 25.45 11.39
C GLU A 123 -9.52 26.59 11.55
N SER A 124 -8.42 26.55 10.80
CA SER A 124 -7.32 27.53 10.85
C SER A 124 -6.69 27.69 12.26
N ARG A 125 -6.77 26.65 13.10
CA ARG A 125 -6.20 26.64 14.45
C ARG A 125 -4.70 26.34 14.47
N ILE A 126 -4.23 25.63 13.45
CA ILE A 126 -2.81 25.21 13.30
C ILE A 126 -2.31 25.53 11.88
N SER A 127 -1.00 25.66 11.75
CA SER A 127 -0.35 25.84 10.45
C SER A 127 -0.32 24.51 9.65
N PHE A 128 -0.12 24.61 8.33
CA PHE A 128 0.04 23.42 7.48
C PHE A 128 1.21 22.53 7.94
N THR A 129 2.34 23.13 8.32
CA THR A 129 3.52 22.38 8.81
C THR A 129 3.18 21.60 10.08
N GLU A 130 2.50 22.24 11.02
CA GLU A 130 2.06 21.59 12.26
C GLU A 130 1.04 20.47 12.01
N ALA A 131 0.15 20.66 11.05
CA ALA A 131 -0.81 19.61 10.64
C ALA A 131 -0.10 18.39 10.07
N VAL A 132 0.94 18.57 9.25
CA VAL A 132 1.76 17.47 8.73
C VAL A 132 2.47 16.74 9.87
N ASP A 133 3.06 17.46 10.81
CA ASP A 133 3.75 16.85 11.95
C ASP A 133 2.77 16.05 12.83
N ARG A 134 1.61 16.61 13.15
CA ARG A 134 0.56 15.93 13.94
C ARG A 134 0.01 14.70 13.20
N GLY A 135 -0.22 14.81 11.90
CA GLY A 135 -0.71 13.71 11.07
C GLY A 135 0.30 12.57 10.90
N ALA A 136 1.59 12.87 10.99
CA ALA A 136 2.65 11.88 10.93
C ALA A 136 2.68 10.96 12.19
N VAL A 137 2.23 11.45 13.35
CA VAL A 137 2.29 10.71 14.62
C VAL A 137 1.51 9.38 14.57
N PRO A 138 0.22 9.35 14.22
CA PRO A 138 -0.53 8.09 14.15
C PRO A 138 -0.02 7.14 13.07
N LEU A 139 0.48 7.63 11.92
CA LEU A 139 1.11 6.82 10.90
C LEU A 139 2.41 6.19 11.40
N ARG A 140 3.24 6.98 12.10
CA ARG A 140 4.46 6.49 12.72
C ARG A 140 4.18 5.39 13.73
N ALA A 141 3.21 5.59 14.61
CA ALA A 141 2.81 4.60 15.61
C ALA A 141 2.34 3.28 14.96
N PHE A 142 1.58 3.36 13.88
CA PHE A 142 1.19 2.20 13.09
C PHE A 142 2.40 1.48 12.50
N MET A 143 3.29 2.20 11.82
CA MET A 143 4.48 1.59 11.21
C MET A 143 5.39 0.94 12.26
N LEU A 144 5.65 1.61 13.40
CA LEU A 144 6.47 1.04 14.47
C LEU A 144 5.90 -0.27 14.99
N LYS A 145 4.58 -0.35 15.19
CA LYS A 145 3.92 -1.57 15.67
C LYS A 145 4.09 -2.75 14.69
N GLN A 146 4.15 -2.49 13.38
CA GLN A 146 4.23 -3.50 12.34
C GLN A 146 5.66 -3.84 11.90
N THR A 147 6.66 -3.02 12.30
CA THR A 147 8.04 -3.18 11.86
C THR A 147 8.81 -4.07 12.84
N ARG A 148 9.53 -5.04 12.31
CA ARG A 148 10.41 -5.91 13.10
C ARG A 148 11.65 -5.14 13.57
N GLU A 149 12.05 -5.33 14.80
CA GLU A 149 13.25 -4.71 15.38
C GLU A 149 14.51 -4.99 14.55
N ALA A 150 14.64 -6.21 14.03
CA ALA A 150 15.75 -6.59 13.18
C ALA A 150 15.85 -5.76 11.90
N ASP A 151 14.71 -5.37 11.31
CA ASP A 151 14.68 -4.54 10.11
C ASP A 151 15.01 -3.07 10.45
N ILE A 152 14.52 -2.56 11.58
CA ILE A 152 14.93 -1.24 12.10
C ILE A 152 16.44 -1.21 12.34
N GLY A 153 16.99 -2.24 13.00
CA GLY A 153 18.41 -2.37 13.27
C GLY A 153 19.27 -2.42 11.99
N LEU A 154 18.79 -3.10 10.95
CA LEU A 154 19.45 -3.15 9.65
C LEU A 154 19.58 -1.75 9.03
N PHE A 155 18.46 -1.02 8.93
CA PHE A 155 18.46 0.30 8.32
C PHE A 155 19.16 1.37 9.18
N ALA A 156 19.11 1.24 10.52
CA ALA A 156 19.88 2.09 11.42
C ALA A 156 21.40 1.92 11.19
N LYS A 157 21.84 0.67 11.01
CA LYS A 157 23.23 0.34 10.69
C LYS A 157 23.68 0.91 9.34
N LEU A 158 22.85 0.73 8.30
CA LEU A 158 23.11 1.27 6.95
C LEU A 158 23.17 2.80 6.93
N ALA A 159 22.37 3.45 7.77
CA ALA A 159 22.37 4.92 7.90
C ALA A 159 23.46 5.46 8.82
N ASN A 160 24.33 4.63 9.40
CA ASN A 160 25.29 4.99 10.45
C ASN A 160 24.64 5.81 11.58
N ALA A 161 23.39 5.45 11.94
CA ALA A 161 22.66 6.16 12.97
C ALA A 161 23.27 5.86 14.36
N PRO A 162 23.24 6.83 15.29
CA PRO A 162 23.61 6.57 16.67
C PRO A 162 22.69 5.48 17.25
N LYS A 163 23.15 4.87 18.36
CA LYS A 163 22.33 3.83 19.04
C LYS A 163 20.97 4.40 19.40
N LEU A 164 19.92 3.79 18.85
CA LEU A 164 18.54 4.16 19.14
C LEU A 164 18.18 3.62 20.54
N GLU A 165 17.86 4.49 21.47
CA GLU A 165 17.53 4.11 22.85
C GLU A 165 16.06 3.72 22.99
N SER A 166 15.20 4.29 22.15
CA SER A 166 13.75 4.06 22.17
C SER A 166 13.19 3.91 20.75
N ALA A 167 12.10 3.17 20.64
CA ALA A 167 11.33 3.07 19.39
C ALA A 167 10.85 4.46 18.90
N ASN A 168 10.65 5.41 19.82
CA ASN A 168 10.27 6.77 19.49
C ASN A 168 11.39 7.60 18.88
N ASP A 169 12.64 7.19 18.99
CA ASP A 169 13.79 7.91 18.45
C ASP A 169 14.12 7.52 17.02
N VAL A 170 13.44 6.50 16.47
CA VAL A 170 13.66 6.03 15.08
C VAL A 170 13.25 7.11 14.08
N PRO A 171 14.15 7.72 13.29
CA PRO A 171 13.77 8.70 12.29
C PRO A 171 12.91 8.10 11.19
N MET A 172 11.97 8.86 10.59
CA MET A 172 11.12 8.39 9.50
C MET A 172 11.93 7.87 8.30
N ARG A 173 13.08 8.46 8.00
CA ARG A 173 14.01 8.00 6.95
C ARG A 173 14.53 6.57 7.15
N ILE A 174 14.55 6.08 8.40
CA ILE A 174 14.92 4.70 8.77
C ILE A 174 13.66 3.84 8.86
N LEU A 175 12.60 4.38 9.47
CA LEU A 175 11.37 3.64 9.73
C LEU A 175 10.65 3.23 8.44
N ILE A 176 10.52 4.13 7.45
CA ILE A 176 9.79 3.84 6.22
C ILE A 176 10.39 2.63 5.47
N PRO A 177 11.68 2.59 5.12
CA PRO A 177 12.26 1.44 4.43
C PRO A 177 12.27 0.17 5.30
N ALA A 178 12.46 0.30 6.62
CA ALA A 178 12.37 -0.83 7.54
C ALA A 178 10.96 -1.43 7.56
N PHE A 179 9.93 -0.58 7.64
CA PHE A 179 8.52 -0.97 7.59
C PHE A 179 8.20 -1.69 6.28
N VAL A 180 8.52 -1.10 5.12
CA VAL A 180 8.26 -1.72 3.81
C VAL A 180 8.93 -3.09 3.72
N THR A 181 10.18 -3.21 4.17
CA THR A 181 10.90 -4.50 4.19
C THR A 181 10.22 -5.52 5.11
N SER A 182 9.76 -5.11 6.29
CA SER A 182 9.00 -5.97 7.21
C SER A 182 7.67 -6.41 6.61
N GLU A 183 6.94 -5.50 5.94
CA GLU A 183 5.68 -5.80 5.26
C GLU A 183 5.88 -6.80 4.11
N LEU A 184 6.94 -6.63 3.31
CA LEU A 184 7.32 -7.60 2.27
C LEU A 184 7.57 -8.98 2.85
N LYS A 185 8.40 -9.09 3.89
CA LYS A 185 8.69 -10.37 4.56
C LYS A 185 7.42 -11.04 5.08
N THR A 186 6.56 -10.28 5.75
CA THR A 186 5.29 -10.78 6.29
C THR A 186 4.33 -11.21 5.18
N ALA A 187 4.23 -10.42 4.10
CA ALA A 187 3.41 -10.75 2.95
C ALA A 187 3.85 -12.08 2.28
N PHE A 188 5.16 -12.27 2.11
CA PHE A 188 5.69 -13.52 1.55
C PHE A 188 5.50 -14.71 2.50
N GLN A 189 5.61 -14.51 3.81
CA GLN A 189 5.32 -15.59 4.78
C GLN A 189 3.85 -16.03 4.72
N ILE A 190 2.91 -15.06 4.72
CA ILE A 190 1.48 -15.36 4.59
C ILE A 190 1.20 -16.01 3.23
N GLY A 191 1.77 -15.46 2.14
CA GLY A 191 1.61 -16.02 0.81
C GLY A 191 2.12 -17.45 0.70
N PHE A 192 3.26 -17.75 1.31
CA PHE A 192 3.81 -19.12 1.35
C PHE A 192 2.83 -20.09 2.04
N ILE A 193 2.27 -19.70 3.18
CA ILE A 193 1.28 -20.54 3.89
C ILE A 193 0.05 -20.80 3.01
N ILE A 194 -0.42 -19.77 2.29
CA ILE A 194 -1.55 -19.90 1.35
C ILE A 194 -1.20 -20.84 0.19
N PHE A 195 0.05 -20.88 -0.27
CA PHE A 195 0.49 -21.74 -1.36
C PHE A 195 0.46 -23.23 -1.00
N ILE A 196 0.72 -23.60 0.25
CA ILE A 196 0.88 -25.00 0.67
C ILE A 196 -0.28 -25.91 0.22
N PRO A 197 -1.56 -25.62 0.53
CA PRO A 197 -2.65 -26.51 0.14
C PRO A 197 -2.79 -26.67 -1.39
N PHE A 198 -2.55 -25.60 -2.13
CA PHE A 198 -2.61 -25.65 -3.60
C PHE A 198 -1.45 -26.40 -4.22
N LEU A 199 -0.26 -26.30 -3.63
CA LEU A 199 0.92 -27.05 -4.05
C LEU A 199 0.71 -28.55 -3.82
N ILE A 200 0.09 -28.94 -2.71
CA ILE A 200 -0.25 -30.35 -2.47
C ILE A 200 -1.18 -30.89 -3.55
N ILE A 201 -2.20 -30.13 -3.96
CA ILE A 201 -3.09 -30.53 -5.05
C ILE A 201 -2.32 -30.70 -6.36
N ASP A 202 -1.42 -29.75 -6.69
CA ASP A 202 -0.57 -29.88 -7.89
C ASP A 202 0.27 -31.14 -7.88
N MET A 203 0.88 -31.46 -6.74
CA MET A 203 1.74 -32.66 -6.60
C MET A 203 0.92 -33.95 -6.73
N VAL A 204 -0.26 -34.01 -6.14
CA VAL A 204 -1.15 -35.18 -6.26
C VAL A 204 -1.59 -35.38 -7.71
N VAL A 205 -2.06 -34.32 -8.37
CA VAL A 205 -2.48 -34.37 -9.78
C VAL A 205 -1.29 -34.77 -10.67
N ALA A 206 -0.11 -34.20 -10.43
CA ALA A 206 1.08 -34.55 -11.20
C ALA A 206 1.46 -36.04 -11.05
N SER A 207 1.41 -36.58 -9.83
CA SER A 207 1.75 -38.03 -9.63
C SER A 207 0.72 -38.96 -10.29
N VAL A 208 -0.57 -38.59 -10.27
CA VAL A 208 -1.61 -39.37 -10.99
C VAL A 208 -1.40 -39.32 -12.49
N LEU A 209 -1.15 -38.16 -13.09
CA LEU A 209 -0.89 -38.01 -14.53
C LEU A 209 0.35 -38.82 -14.97
N MET A 210 1.40 -38.73 -14.17
CA MET A 210 2.64 -39.54 -14.46
C MET A 210 2.38 -41.01 -14.39
N SER A 211 1.59 -41.50 -13.42
CA SER A 211 1.28 -42.94 -13.30
C SER A 211 0.44 -43.46 -14.48
N MET A 212 -0.35 -42.58 -15.10
CA MET A 212 -1.15 -42.89 -16.31
C MET A 212 -0.36 -42.73 -17.61
N GLY A 213 0.93 -42.36 -17.55
CA GLY A 213 1.77 -42.13 -18.72
C GLY A 213 1.50 -40.82 -19.46
N MET A 214 0.72 -39.92 -18.90
CA MET A 214 0.32 -38.66 -19.54
C MET A 214 1.36 -37.54 -19.32
N MET A 215 2.62 -37.79 -19.68
CA MET A 215 3.73 -36.85 -19.42
C MET A 215 3.65 -35.52 -20.17
N MET A 216 2.86 -35.43 -21.25
CA MET A 216 2.74 -34.21 -22.06
C MET A 216 1.63 -33.24 -21.53
N MET A 217 0.81 -33.65 -20.58
CA MET A 217 -0.20 -32.78 -20.02
C MET A 217 0.37 -31.94 -18.87
N SER A 218 0.05 -30.63 -18.89
CA SER A 218 0.44 -29.74 -17.79
C SER A 218 -0.36 -30.05 -16.52
N PRO A 219 0.28 -30.49 -15.42
CA PRO A 219 -0.43 -30.77 -14.16
C PRO A 219 -1.19 -29.56 -13.61
N VAL A 220 -0.64 -28.34 -13.79
CA VAL A 220 -1.25 -27.09 -13.33
C VAL A 220 -2.62 -26.83 -13.98
N MET A 221 -2.75 -27.15 -15.28
CA MET A 221 -4.04 -26.98 -15.99
C MET A 221 -5.09 -27.96 -15.52
N VAL A 222 -4.69 -29.20 -15.22
CA VAL A 222 -5.59 -30.25 -14.73
C VAL A 222 -5.97 -30.03 -13.27
N SER A 223 -5.06 -29.46 -12.45
CA SER A 223 -5.32 -29.18 -11.04
C SER A 223 -6.21 -27.97 -10.80
N LEU A 224 -6.30 -27.04 -11.77
CA LEU A 224 -7.04 -25.78 -11.63
C LEU A 224 -8.49 -25.93 -11.13
N PRO A 225 -9.35 -26.79 -11.72
CA PRO A 225 -10.71 -26.97 -11.24
C PRO A 225 -10.78 -27.48 -9.79
N PHE A 226 -9.86 -28.36 -9.39
CA PHE A 226 -9.80 -28.87 -8.00
C PHE A 226 -9.38 -27.78 -7.01
N LYS A 227 -8.45 -26.90 -7.38
CA LYS A 227 -8.05 -25.75 -6.56
C LYS A 227 -9.19 -24.77 -6.37
N LEU A 228 -9.89 -24.43 -7.46
CA LEU A 228 -11.06 -23.53 -7.41
C LEU A 228 -12.19 -24.12 -6.56
N MET A 229 -12.48 -25.41 -6.76
CA MET A 229 -13.52 -26.10 -5.96
C MET A 229 -13.16 -26.09 -4.47
N LEU A 230 -11.93 -26.45 -4.09
CA LEU A 230 -11.48 -26.39 -2.70
C LEU A 230 -11.63 -24.98 -2.13
N PHE A 231 -11.15 -23.97 -2.87
CA PHE A 231 -11.18 -22.58 -2.42
C PHE A 231 -12.61 -22.07 -2.16
N VAL A 232 -13.57 -22.47 -3.01
CA VAL A 232 -14.99 -22.13 -2.84
C VAL A 232 -15.59 -22.89 -1.66
N LEU A 233 -15.32 -24.20 -1.52
CA LEU A 233 -15.86 -25.02 -0.42
C LEU A 233 -15.43 -24.53 0.96
N VAL A 234 -14.20 -24.05 1.12
CA VAL A 234 -13.71 -23.52 2.40
C VAL A 234 -14.04 -22.04 2.61
N ASN A 235 -14.84 -21.42 1.72
CA ASN A 235 -15.10 -19.97 1.75
C ASN A 235 -13.79 -19.15 1.77
N GLY A 236 -12.86 -19.48 0.86
CA GLY A 236 -11.49 -19.00 0.85
C GLY A 236 -11.35 -17.47 0.84
N TRP A 237 -12.27 -16.75 0.16
CA TRP A 237 -12.24 -15.29 0.18
C TRP A 237 -12.44 -14.73 1.58
N SER A 238 -13.44 -15.23 2.33
CA SER A 238 -13.70 -14.77 3.70
C SER A 238 -12.53 -15.09 4.64
N LEU A 239 -11.94 -16.29 4.50
CA LEU A 239 -10.78 -16.70 5.29
C LEU A 239 -9.57 -15.80 5.03
N VAL A 240 -9.25 -15.55 3.77
CA VAL A 240 -8.08 -14.71 3.39
C VAL A 240 -8.28 -13.27 3.83
N MET A 241 -9.46 -12.67 3.56
CA MET A 241 -9.74 -11.28 3.97
C MET A 241 -9.74 -11.13 5.49
N GLY A 242 -10.38 -12.05 6.20
CA GLY A 242 -10.40 -12.03 7.67
C GLY A 242 -9.01 -12.20 8.28
N SER A 243 -8.22 -13.16 7.79
CA SER A 243 -6.85 -13.40 8.27
C SER A 243 -5.92 -12.23 7.98
N LEU A 244 -6.04 -11.62 6.78
CA LEU A 244 -5.27 -10.42 6.43
C LEU A 244 -5.61 -9.24 7.33
N ALA A 245 -6.89 -8.95 7.54
CA ALA A 245 -7.30 -7.89 8.45
C ALA A 245 -6.80 -8.16 9.88
N ALA A 246 -7.00 -9.38 10.39
CA ALA A 246 -6.56 -9.78 11.73
C ALA A 246 -5.05 -9.66 11.92
N SER A 247 -4.24 -9.87 10.86
CA SER A 247 -2.77 -9.80 10.92
C SER A 247 -2.19 -8.43 11.29
N PHE A 248 -3.01 -7.37 11.30
CA PHE A 248 -2.62 -6.02 11.69
C PHE A 248 -3.02 -5.66 13.13
N TYR A 249 -3.84 -6.47 13.80
CA TYR A 249 -4.36 -6.16 15.14
C TYR A 249 -3.62 -6.89 16.27
N HIS A 250 -2.55 -7.62 15.93
CA HIS A 250 -1.69 -8.33 16.91
C HIS A 250 -0.53 -7.47 17.40
#